data_cc75fe4e091d1493060139aa1a92de77
#
_entry.id   cc75fe4e091d1493060139aa1a92de77
#
_cell.length_a   1.000
_cell.length_b   1.000
_cell.length_c   1.000
_cell.angle_alpha   90.00
_cell.angle_beta   90.00
_cell.angle_gamma   90.00
#
_symmetry.space_group_name_H-M   'P 1'
#
loop_
_entity.id
_entity.type
_entity.pdbx_description
1 polymer ?
#
loop_
_entity_poly.entity_id
_entity_poly.type
_entity_poly.pdbx_seq_one_letter_code
_entity_poly.pdbx_strand_id
1 'polypeptide(L)'
;MGKKHEVHEEHENHERWLVSYADFITLLFAFFVVLYAISTVDQNKVRQVESAVRWALHVRGSGAGGEMPLFKEADIGSTRLQVIPTTTGAPDPGKLVQVVRRIVKPGSSRLLVEIDGGKLTVRLPASQVFLPGSAELLPSSFPTIDMIVSELRVLEHPLRIEAHTDVLRARQMSNWELSALRAAAVVRYVESTGLVERQQLSLVGHADTRPVDTANTETAHDNNRRIEFIVEL
;
A
#
# COMPACT_ATOMS: atom_id res chain seq x y z
N MET A 1 -30.26 -94.40 18.86
CA MET A 1 -30.74 -93.15 18.29
C MET A 1 -29.89 -92.02 18.89
N GLY A 2 -28.79 -91.59 18.18
CA GLY A 2 -27.91 -90.56 18.65
C GLY A 2 -28.31 -89.22 18.00
N LYS A 3 -28.64 -88.25 18.83
CA LYS A 3 -28.82 -86.85 18.37
C LYS A 3 -27.45 -86.20 18.12
N LYS A 4 -27.19 -85.84 16.91
CA LYS A 4 -26.07 -85.01 16.50
C LYS A 4 -26.36 -83.56 16.96
N HIS A 5 -25.56 -83.02 17.84
CA HIS A 5 -25.56 -81.60 18.14
C HIS A 5 -24.80 -80.90 16.98
N GLU A 6 -25.51 -80.11 16.25
CA GLU A 6 -24.87 -79.13 15.33
C GLU A 6 -24.33 -77.99 16.19
N VAL A 7 -23.03 -77.83 16.17
CA VAL A 7 -22.34 -76.66 16.75
C VAL A 7 -22.47 -75.53 15.72
N HIS A 8 -23.28 -74.54 16.02
CA HIS A 8 -23.27 -73.27 15.31
C HIS A 8 -21.96 -72.57 15.60
N GLU A 9 -21.06 -72.53 14.64
CA GLU A 9 -19.94 -71.61 14.64
C GLU A 9 -20.46 -70.16 14.58
N GLU A 10 -20.40 -69.46 15.70
CA GLU A 10 -20.59 -68.01 15.68
C GLU A 10 -19.44 -67.37 14.87
N HIS A 11 -19.77 -66.94 13.66
CA HIS A 11 -18.86 -66.08 12.92
C HIS A 11 -18.64 -64.80 13.72
N GLU A 12 -17.53 -64.72 14.48
CA GLU A 12 -17.03 -63.49 15.04
C GLU A 12 -16.87 -62.48 13.89
N ASN A 13 -17.68 -61.40 13.92
CA ASN A 13 -17.60 -60.30 12.96
C ASN A 13 -16.29 -59.58 13.17
N HIS A 14 -15.22 -60.04 12.54
CA HIS A 14 -13.90 -59.40 12.50
C HIS A 14 -13.91 -58.00 11.83
N GLU A 15 -15.04 -57.55 11.27
CA GLU A 15 -15.18 -56.29 10.54
C GLU A 15 -15.69 -55.13 11.40
N ARG A 16 -15.94 -55.33 12.69
CA ARG A 16 -16.45 -54.28 13.59
C ARG A 16 -15.49 -53.06 13.70
N TRP A 17 -14.18 -53.30 13.59
CA TRP A 17 -13.19 -52.26 13.56
C TRP A 17 -13.30 -51.37 12.30
N LEU A 18 -13.77 -51.92 11.19
CA LEU A 18 -13.90 -51.24 9.92
C LEU A 18 -15.00 -50.16 9.96
N VAL A 19 -16.06 -50.38 10.73
CA VAL A 19 -17.13 -49.41 10.98
C VAL A 19 -16.56 -48.22 11.81
N SER A 20 -15.80 -48.50 12.84
CA SER A 20 -15.16 -47.44 13.67
C SER A 20 -14.12 -46.67 12.88
N TYR A 21 -13.38 -47.34 11.98
CA TYR A 21 -12.44 -46.69 11.06
C TYR A 21 -13.15 -45.78 10.06
N ALA A 22 -14.25 -46.27 9.45
CA ALA A 22 -15.05 -45.49 8.53
C ALA A 22 -15.64 -44.23 9.20
N ASP A 23 -16.12 -44.34 10.44
CA ASP A 23 -16.65 -43.22 11.23
C ASP A 23 -15.53 -42.18 11.49
N PHE A 24 -14.35 -42.63 11.89
CA PHE A 24 -13.20 -41.77 12.10
C PHE A 24 -12.80 -41.00 10.84
N ILE A 25 -12.74 -41.70 9.69
CA ILE A 25 -12.36 -41.05 8.42
C ILE A 25 -13.43 -40.05 7.97
N THR A 26 -14.72 -40.34 8.14
CA THR A 26 -15.80 -39.42 7.79
C THR A 26 -15.80 -38.18 8.66
N LEU A 27 -15.55 -38.31 9.94
CA LEU A 27 -15.42 -37.18 10.86
C LEU A 27 -14.17 -36.35 10.54
N LEU A 28 -13.04 -36.98 10.24
CA LEU A 28 -11.82 -36.32 9.83
C LEU A 28 -12.03 -35.54 8.51
N PHE A 29 -12.70 -36.14 7.55
CA PHE A 29 -13.05 -35.50 6.29
C PHE A 29 -13.97 -34.28 6.51
N ALA A 30 -15.03 -34.43 7.32
CA ALA A 30 -15.93 -33.33 7.66
C ALA A 30 -15.18 -32.18 8.35
N PHE A 31 -14.24 -32.50 9.24
CA PHE A 31 -13.38 -31.50 9.89
C PHE A 31 -12.53 -30.73 8.88
N PHE A 32 -11.89 -31.41 7.94
CA PHE A 32 -11.10 -30.73 6.89
C PHE A 32 -11.97 -29.90 5.94
N VAL A 33 -13.17 -30.34 5.61
CA VAL A 33 -14.12 -29.56 4.79
C VAL A 33 -14.52 -28.27 5.53
N VAL A 34 -14.78 -28.33 6.82
CA VAL A 34 -15.09 -27.14 7.63
C VAL A 34 -13.87 -26.23 7.70
N LEU A 35 -12.66 -26.75 7.95
CA LEU A 35 -11.43 -25.94 7.94
C LEU A 35 -11.20 -25.30 6.58
N TYR A 36 -11.44 -26.01 5.50
CA TYR A 36 -11.32 -25.47 4.14
C TYR A 36 -12.34 -24.34 3.89
N ALA A 37 -13.59 -24.53 4.32
CA ALA A 37 -14.64 -23.52 4.17
C ALA A 37 -14.33 -22.21 4.93
N ILE A 38 -13.71 -22.30 6.12
CA ILE A 38 -13.29 -21.10 6.90
C ILE A 38 -11.89 -20.58 6.51
N SER A 39 -11.13 -21.36 5.75
CA SER A 39 -9.78 -20.99 5.28
C SER A 39 -9.81 -19.96 4.14
N THR A 40 -10.96 -19.72 3.50
CA THR A 40 -11.11 -18.61 2.56
C THR A 40 -11.17 -17.30 3.33
N VAL A 41 -10.00 -16.85 3.78
CA VAL A 41 -9.84 -15.54 4.42
C VAL A 41 -10.18 -14.50 3.38
N ASP A 42 -11.27 -13.78 3.61
CA ASP A 42 -11.63 -12.62 2.80
C ASP A 42 -10.53 -11.55 3.00
N GLN A 43 -9.63 -11.48 2.02
CA GLN A 43 -8.49 -10.56 2.04
C GLN A 43 -8.92 -9.10 2.26
N ASN A 44 -10.15 -8.75 1.90
CA ASN A 44 -10.70 -7.42 2.14
C ASN A 44 -10.99 -7.16 3.62
N LYS A 45 -11.46 -8.19 4.35
CA LYS A 45 -11.67 -8.09 5.80
C LYS A 45 -10.36 -8.03 6.58
N VAL A 46 -9.34 -8.78 6.15
CA VAL A 46 -8.00 -8.71 6.77
C VAL A 46 -7.39 -7.32 6.57
N ARG A 47 -7.52 -6.72 5.39
CA ARG A 47 -7.04 -5.35 5.13
C ARG A 47 -7.78 -4.30 5.98
N GLN A 48 -9.09 -4.45 6.20
CA GLN A 48 -9.83 -3.55 7.07
C GLN A 48 -9.37 -3.65 8.53
N VAL A 49 -9.11 -4.86 9.01
CA VAL A 49 -8.57 -5.07 10.37
C VAL A 49 -7.15 -4.54 10.47
N GLU A 50 -6.30 -4.80 9.47
CA GLU A 50 -4.93 -4.28 9.43
C GLU A 50 -4.89 -2.75 9.44
N SER A 51 -5.73 -2.10 8.65
CA SER A 51 -5.82 -0.63 8.64
C SER A 51 -6.30 -0.08 9.98
N ALA A 52 -7.30 -0.71 10.60
CA ALA A 52 -7.81 -0.31 11.92
C ALA A 52 -6.76 -0.51 13.02
N VAL A 53 -6.01 -1.62 12.98
CA VAL A 53 -4.93 -1.90 13.94
C VAL A 53 -3.76 -0.93 13.73
N ARG A 54 -3.36 -0.68 12.50
CA ARG A 54 -2.31 0.31 12.20
C ARG A 54 -2.71 1.70 12.67
N TRP A 55 -3.96 2.11 12.44
CA TRP A 55 -4.47 3.39 12.91
C TRP A 55 -4.44 3.45 14.46
N ALA A 56 -4.92 2.45 15.15
CA ALA A 56 -4.92 2.39 16.61
C ALA A 56 -3.49 2.39 17.22
N LEU A 57 -2.53 1.75 16.56
CA LEU A 57 -1.13 1.72 17.00
C LEU A 57 -0.39 3.01 16.69
N HIS A 58 -0.68 3.70 15.57
CA HIS A 58 -0.08 4.98 15.23
C HIS A 58 -0.55 6.11 16.15
N VAL A 59 -1.81 6.10 16.56
CA VAL A 59 -2.33 7.06 17.55
C VAL A 59 -1.67 6.90 18.91
N ARG A 60 -1.14 5.72 19.25
CA ARG A 60 -0.47 5.46 20.53
C ARG A 60 1.03 5.79 20.53
N GLY A 61 1.64 6.04 19.36
CA GLY A 61 3.08 6.30 19.22
C GLY A 61 3.48 7.77 19.25
N SER A 62 2.55 8.71 19.23
CA SER A 62 2.82 10.14 19.34
C SER A 62 2.57 10.57 20.78
N GLY A 63 3.65 10.63 21.58
CA GLY A 63 3.62 11.02 22.99
C GLY A 63 3.06 12.42 23.20
N ALA A 64 1.78 12.49 23.51
CA ALA A 64 1.16 13.57 24.25
C ALA A 64 0.07 12.92 25.10
N GLY A 65 0.27 12.88 26.41
CA GLY A 65 -0.69 12.36 27.37
C GLY A 65 -2.01 13.13 27.30
N GLY A 66 -3.02 12.48 26.79
CA GLY A 66 -4.38 12.93 26.77
C GLY A 66 -5.27 11.68 26.66
N GLU A 67 -5.91 11.29 27.76
CA GLU A 67 -7.01 10.35 27.75
C GLU A 67 -8.09 10.87 26.81
N MET A 68 -8.22 10.28 25.63
CA MET A 68 -9.42 10.43 24.83
C MET A 68 -10.45 9.41 25.33
N PRO A 69 -11.54 9.84 25.94
CA PRO A 69 -12.63 8.95 26.29
C PRO A 69 -13.30 8.49 25.00
N LEU A 70 -13.26 7.19 24.74
CA LEU A 70 -13.81 6.54 23.55
C LEU A 70 -15.34 6.71 23.38
N PHE A 71 -16.05 7.20 24.41
CA PHE A 71 -17.47 7.49 24.40
C PHE A 71 -17.79 8.54 25.46
N LYS A 72 -17.71 9.80 25.09
CA LYS A 72 -18.42 10.83 25.81
C LYS A 72 -19.05 11.77 24.76
N GLU A 73 -20.37 11.71 24.70
CA GLU A 73 -21.22 12.65 24.06
C GLU A 73 -20.85 14.05 24.56
N ALA A 74 -19.99 14.74 23.81
CA ALA A 74 -19.67 16.13 24.05
C ALA A 74 -20.33 16.92 22.96
N ASP A 75 -21.34 17.65 23.37
CA ASP A 75 -21.92 18.78 22.67
C ASP A 75 -20.80 19.75 22.28
N ILE A 76 -20.22 19.55 21.10
CA ILE A 76 -19.27 20.46 20.49
C ILE A 76 -20.07 21.42 19.65
N GLY A 77 -20.36 22.56 20.24
CA GLY A 77 -20.91 23.69 19.54
C GLY A 77 -20.20 23.94 18.22
N SER A 78 -20.93 23.78 17.16
CA SER A 78 -20.84 24.39 15.81
C SER A 78 -19.44 24.78 15.26
N THR A 79 -18.39 24.03 15.50
CA THR A 79 -17.25 24.01 14.58
C THR A 79 -17.47 22.85 13.61
N ARG A 80 -18.08 23.19 12.50
CA ARG A 80 -18.28 22.29 11.36
C ARG A 80 -16.92 21.90 10.85
N LEU A 81 -16.33 20.86 11.44
CA LEU A 81 -15.27 20.10 10.78
C LEU A 81 -15.91 19.57 9.51
N GLN A 82 -15.70 20.28 8.43
CA GLN A 82 -16.03 19.79 7.10
C GLN A 82 -15.09 18.61 6.88
N VAL A 83 -15.50 17.44 7.35
CA VAL A 83 -14.96 16.17 6.87
C VAL A 83 -15.28 16.20 5.38
N ILE A 84 -14.30 16.58 4.59
CA ILE A 84 -14.34 16.35 3.16
C ILE A 84 -14.52 14.84 3.05
N PRO A 85 -15.66 14.34 2.57
CA PRO A 85 -15.79 12.92 2.37
C PRO A 85 -14.78 12.54 1.30
N THR A 86 -13.69 11.92 1.69
CA THR A 86 -12.83 11.17 0.78
C THR A 86 -13.59 9.91 0.39
N THR A 87 -14.74 10.11 -0.23
CA THR A 87 -15.49 9.04 -0.87
C THR A 87 -14.97 8.92 -2.30
N THR A 88 -13.69 8.66 -2.39
CA THR A 88 -13.17 8.14 -3.64
C THR A 88 -13.31 6.64 -3.53
N GLY A 89 -14.34 6.10 -4.17
CA GLY A 89 -14.49 4.65 -4.32
C GLY A 89 -13.21 4.07 -4.91
N ALA A 90 -12.87 2.83 -4.59
CA ALA A 90 -11.70 2.17 -5.15
C ALA A 90 -11.68 2.39 -6.68
N PRO A 91 -10.55 2.83 -7.27
CA PRO A 91 -10.48 3.14 -8.68
C PRO A 91 -10.82 1.89 -9.49
N ASP A 92 -11.50 2.11 -10.61
CA ASP A 92 -11.80 1.05 -11.58
C ASP A 92 -10.48 0.33 -11.94
N PRO A 93 -10.37 -0.99 -11.68
CA PRO A 93 -9.17 -1.75 -12.00
C PRO A 93 -8.75 -1.63 -13.47
N GLY A 94 -9.72 -1.42 -14.38
CA GLY A 94 -9.46 -1.19 -15.80
C GLY A 94 -8.73 0.13 -16.06
N LYS A 95 -9.12 1.21 -15.39
CA LYS A 95 -8.46 2.51 -15.47
C LYS A 95 -7.03 2.43 -14.94
N LEU A 96 -6.83 1.77 -13.80
CA LEU A 96 -5.52 1.60 -13.19
C LEU A 96 -4.53 0.88 -14.11
N VAL A 97 -4.94 -0.25 -14.70
CA VAL A 97 -4.11 -1.01 -15.64
C VAL A 97 -3.75 -0.17 -16.88
N GLN A 98 -4.68 0.64 -17.39
CA GLN A 98 -4.41 1.51 -18.53
C GLN A 98 -3.40 2.61 -18.18
N VAL A 99 -3.55 3.26 -17.01
CA VAL A 99 -2.62 4.29 -16.52
C VAL A 99 -1.21 3.71 -16.39
N VAL A 100 -1.05 2.58 -15.71
CA VAL A 100 0.25 1.92 -15.56
C VAL A 100 0.86 1.58 -16.92
N ARG A 101 0.08 1.00 -17.85
CA ARG A 101 0.56 0.66 -19.21
C ARG A 101 1.01 1.88 -20.01
N ARG A 102 0.37 3.04 -19.80
CA ARG A 102 0.75 4.29 -20.50
C ARG A 102 2.02 4.91 -19.92
N ILE A 103 2.21 4.82 -18.59
CA ILE A 103 3.43 5.30 -17.92
C ILE A 103 4.63 4.40 -18.26
N VAL A 104 4.45 3.07 -18.26
CA VAL A 104 5.51 2.07 -18.50
C VAL A 104 5.70 1.77 -19.98
N LYS A 105 5.78 2.77 -20.83
CA LYS A 105 6.08 2.53 -22.26
C LYS A 105 7.53 2.04 -22.45
N PRO A 106 7.78 1.14 -23.45
CA PRO A 106 9.15 0.79 -23.84
C PRO A 106 9.91 2.05 -24.27
N GLY A 107 11.02 2.33 -23.59
CA GLY A 107 11.83 3.53 -23.80
C GLY A 107 11.64 4.64 -22.76
N SER A 108 10.72 4.51 -21.82
CA SER A 108 10.60 5.43 -20.68
C SER A 108 11.78 5.18 -19.72
N SER A 109 12.77 6.07 -19.80
CA SER A 109 14.02 5.95 -19.06
C SER A 109 13.76 5.90 -17.55
N ARG A 110 14.04 4.77 -16.90
CA ARG A 110 14.16 4.61 -15.44
C ARG A 110 12.95 5.01 -14.59
N LEU A 111 11.73 5.00 -15.13
CA LEU A 111 10.52 5.12 -14.35
C LEU A 111 10.23 3.76 -13.68
N LEU A 112 10.05 3.77 -12.37
CA LEU A 112 9.58 2.62 -11.62
C LEU A 112 8.14 2.89 -11.20
N VAL A 113 7.24 1.97 -11.49
CA VAL A 113 5.84 2.03 -11.08
C VAL A 113 5.57 0.87 -10.14
N GLU A 114 5.07 1.16 -8.96
CA GLU A 114 4.77 0.19 -7.92
C GLU A 114 3.34 0.38 -7.43
N ILE A 115 2.64 -0.72 -7.20
CA ILE A 115 1.31 -0.71 -6.58
C ILE A 115 1.41 -1.57 -5.32
N ASP A 116 1.29 -0.93 -4.19
CA ASP A 116 1.33 -1.60 -2.88
C ASP A 116 0.35 -0.96 -1.91
N GLY A 117 -0.36 -1.82 -1.15
CA GLY A 117 -1.22 -1.37 -0.06
C GLY A 117 -2.30 -0.34 -0.43
N GLY A 118 -2.81 -0.37 -1.67
CA GLY A 118 -3.78 0.62 -2.14
C GLY A 118 -3.16 1.95 -2.54
N LYS A 119 -1.86 1.97 -2.86
CA LYS A 119 -1.13 3.14 -3.37
C LYS A 119 -0.52 2.82 -4.71
N LEU A 120 -0.65 3.74 -5.65
CA LEU A 120 0.11 3.77 -6.88
C LEU A 120 1.25 4.76 -6.71
N THR A 121 2.48 4.28 -6.80
CA THR A 121 3.69 5.09 -6.68
C THR A 121 4.45 5.08 -8.00
N VAL A 122 4.72 6.24 -8.55
CA VAL A 122 5.59 6.41 -9.72
C VAL A 122 6.89 7.08 -9.25
N ARG A 123 8.01 6.37 -9.37
CA ARG A 123 9.34 6.85 -8.96
C ARG A 123 10.12 7.39 -10.15
N LEU A 124 10.73 8.54 -9.94
CA LEU A 124 11.61 9.20 -10.91
C LEU A 124 12.94 9.56 -10.20
N PRO A 125 14.11 9.15 -10.75
CA PRO A 125 15.40 9.57 -10.20
C PRO A 125 15.53 11.09 -10.14
N ALA A 126 16.00 11.61 -8.99
CA ALA A 126 16.15 13.06 -8.83
C ALA A 126 17.13 13.69 -9.84
N SER A 127 18.11 12.92 -10.32
CA SER A 127 19.05 13.34 -11.36
C SER A 127 18.41 13.65 -12.71
N GLN A 128 17.21 13.12 -12.98
CA GLN A 128 16.44 13.42 -14.19
C GLN A 128 15.55 14.66 -14.02
N VAL A 129 15.34 15.10 -12.80
CA VAL A 129 14.39 16.18 -12.47
C VAL A 129 15.12 17.46 -12.08
N PHE A 130 16.25 17.33 -11.36
CA PHE A 130 16.95 18.48 -10.78
C PHE A 130 18.42 18.53 -11.16
N LEU A 131 18.96 19.74 -11.11
CA LEU A 131 20.40 19.94 -11.10
C LEU A 131 21.03 19.30 -9.83
N PRO A 132 22.27 18.81 -9.91
CA PRO A 132 22.95 18.20 -8.78
C PRO A 132 23.00 19.13 -7.56
N GLY A 133 22.53 18.63 -6.40
CA GLY A 133 22.54 19.39 -5.14
C GLY A 133 21.56 20.56 -5.07
N SER A 134 20.69 20.73 -6.08
CA SER A 134 19.73 21.83 -6.20
C SER A 134 18.27 21.32 -6.14
N ALA A 135 17.35 22.26 -5.94
CA ALA A 135 15.92 22.09 -6.10
C ALA A 135 15.40 22.79 -7.40
N GLU A 136 16.29 23.19 -8.27
CA GLU A 136 15.96 23.78 -9.56
C GLU A 136 15.63 22.69 -10.56
N LEU A 137 14.43 22.79 -11.20
CA LEU A 137 13.95 21.82 -12.17
C LEU A 137 14.73 21.94 -13.49
N LEU A 138 15.11 20.80 -14.03
CA LEU A 138 15.67 20.70 -15.38
C LEU A 138 14.54 20.90 -16.41
N PRO A 139 14.69 21.78 -17.40
CA PRO A 139 13.68 21.92 -18.46
C PRO A 139 13.39 20.63 -19.21
N SER A 140 14.38 19.73 -19.32
CA SER A 140 14.22 18.40 -19.91
C SER A 140 13.32 17.45 -19.12
N SER A 141 13.02 17.76 -17.85
CA SER A 141 12.13 16.95 -17.00
C SER A 141 10.65 17.26 -17.23
N PHE A 142 10.31 18.43 -17.75
CA PHE A 142 8.92 18.88 -17.91
C PHE A 142 8.06 17.89 -18.70
N PRO A 143 8.45 17.40 -19.89
CA PRO A 143 7.63 16.45 -20.63
C PRO A 143 7.37 15.15 -19.87
N THR A 144 8.33 14.72 -19.05
CA THR A 144 8.20 13.50 -18.23
C THR A 144 7.23 13.73 -17.08
N ILE A 145 7.32 14.87 -16.40
CA ILE A 145 6.41 15.23 -15.32
C ILE A 145 4.98 15.39 -15.87
N ASP A 146 4.81 16.09 -16.98
CA ASP A 146 3.51 16.28 -17.62
C ASP A 146 2.86 14.96 -18.01
N MET A 147 3.64 14.04 -18.57
CA MET A 147 3.16 12.70 -18.92
C MET A 147 2.70 11.95 -17.69
N ILE A 148 3.49 11.92 -16.60
CA ILE A 148 3.13 11.25 -15.36
C ILE A 148 1.85 11.85 -14.78
N VAL A 149 1.79 13.16 -14.64
CA VAL A 149 0.66 13.87 -14.03
C VAL A 149 -0.60 13.72 -14.89
N SER A 150 -0.50 13.80 -16.22
CA SER A 150 -1.64 13.63 -17.13
C SER A 150 -2.25 12.23 -17.06
N GLU A 151 -1.44 11.20 -16.83
CA GLU A 151 -1.94 9.85 -16.66
C GLU A 151 -2.52 9.63 -15.26
N LEU A 152 -1.86 10.14 -14.20
CA LEU A 152 -2.33 9.96 -12.83
C LEU A 152 -3.65 10.69 -12.55
N ARG A 153 -3.88 11.87 -13.14
CA ARG A 153 -5.12 12.63 -12.96
C ARG A 153 -6.38 11.88 -13.41
N VAL A 154 -6.25 10.91 -14.33
CA VAL A 154 -7.37 10.08 -14.82
C VAL A 154 -7.99 9.25 -13.68
N LEU A 155 -7.24 9.02 -12.61
CA LEU A 155 -7.71 8.31 -11.42
C LEU A 155 -8.62 9.17 -10.53
N GLU A 156 -8.62 10.50 -10.72
CA GLU A 156 -9.45 11.47 -9.95
C GLU A 156 -9.19 11.44 -8.43
N HIS A 157 -7.98 11.04 -8.05
CA HIS A 157 -7.53 10.96 -6.66
C HIS A 157 -6.52 12.06 -6.32
N PRO A 158 -6.36 12.42 -5.04
CA PRO A 158 -5.32 13.35 -4.61
C PRO A 158 -3.92 12.85 -4.99
N LEU A 159 -3.10 13.77 -5.50
CA LEU A 159 -1.72 13.53 -5.87
C LEU A 159 -0.78 14.07 -4.81
N ARG A 160 0.02 13.19 -4.21
CA ARG A 160 1.07 13.55 -3.28
C ARG A 160 2.43 13.39 -3.93
N ILE A 161 3.27 14.42 -3.81
CA ILE A 161 4.62 14.44 -4.32
C ILE A 161 5.58 14.32 -3.13
N GLU A 162 6.35 13.23 -3.10
CA GLU A 162 7.34 12.97 -2.07
C GLU A 162 8.76 13.07 -2.65
N ALA A 163 9.65 13.71 -1.90
CA ALA A 163 11.05 13.84 -2.29
C ALA A 163 11.96 13.22 -1.23
N HIS A 164 12.94 12.47 -1.72
CA HIS A 164 13.92 11.76 -0.90
C HIS A 164 15.33 12.14 -1.32
N THR A 165 16.24 12.10 -0.37
CA THR A 165 17.67 12.26 -0.59
C THR A 165 18.41 10.96 -0.21
N ASP A 166 19.68 10.90 -0.51
CA ASP A 166 20.59 9.93 0.08
C ASP A 166 21.10 10.43 1.44
N VAL A 167 21.95 9.64 2.08
CA VAL A 167 22.56 9.95 3.37
C VAL A 167 23.66 11.02 3.28
N LEU A 168 24.12 11.34 2.05
CA LEU A 168 25.17 12.34 1.86
C LEU A 168 24.57 13.74 2.06
N ARG A 169 25.26 14.56 2.85
CA ARG A 169 24.80 15.93 3.09
C ARG A 169 24.95 16.81 1.85
N ALA A 170 23.89 17.51 1.50
CA ALA A 170 23.98 18.59 0.54
C ALA A 170 24.91 19.69 1.09
N ARG A 171 25.71 20.32 0.21
CA ARG A 171 26.76 21.25 0.62
C ARG A 171 26.25 22.53 1.30
N GLN A 172 25.05 22.98 0.95
CA GLN A 172 24.53 24.31 1.33
C GLN A 172 23.28 24.25 2.22
N MET A 173 22.62 23.09 2.34
CA MET A 173 21.38 22.95 3.09
C MET A 173 21.28 21.54 3.69
N SER A 174 20.36 21.35 4.63
CA SER A 174 20.09 20.04 5.19
C SER A 174 19.32 19.16 4.18
N ASN A 175 19.40 17.83 4.35
CA ASN A 175 18.63 16.89 3.52
C ASN A 175 17.12 17.12 3.65
N TRP A 176 16.67 17.57 4.83
CA TRP A 176 15.27 17.95 5.06
C TRP A 176 14.85 19.15 4.23
N GLU A 177 15.65 20.23 4.23
CA GLU A 177 15.38 21.41 3.42
C GLU A 177 15.42 21.09 1.92
N LEU A 178 16.44 20.35 1.49
CA LEU A 178 16.58 19.98 0.08
C LEU A 178 15.39 19.16 -0.41
N SER A 179 14.97 18.13 0.36
CA SER A 179 13.83 17.30 -0.02
C SER A 179 12.52 18.11 -0.05
N ALA A 180 12.27 18.95 0.96
CA ALA A 180 11.09 19.80 1.00
C ALA A 180 11.04 20.80 -0.17
N LEU A 181 12.17 21.46 -0.48
CA LEU A 181 12.27 22.39 -1.61
C LEU A 181 12.08 21.70 -2.95
N ARG A 182 12.61 20.48 -3.13
CA ARG A 182 12.40 19.66 -4.34
C ARG A 182 10.95 19.30 -4.54
N ALA A 183 10.29 18.77 -3.49
CA ALA A 183 8.86 18.48 -3.55
C ALA A 183 8.04 19.75 -3.89
N ALA A 184 8.37 20.88 -3.26
CA ALA A 184 7.71 22.15 -3.52
C ALA A 184 7.93 22.67 -4.95
N ALA A 185 9.12 22.48 -5.51
CA ALA A 185 9.41 22.88 -6.89
C ALA A 185 8.57 22.09 -7.89
N VAL A 186 8.43 20.75 -7.69
CA VAL A 186 7.57 19.92 -8.55
C VAL A 186 6.11 20.31 -8.40
N VAL A 187 5.60 20.48 -7.16
CA VAL A 187 4.20 20.92 -6.94
C VAL A 187 3.90 22.23 -7.60
N ARG A 188 4.77 23.25 -7.46
CA ARG A 188 4.60 24.55 -8.14
C ARG A 188 4.54 24.41 -9.65
N TYR A 189 5.38 23.55 -10.21
CA TYR A 189 5.34 23.27 -11.63
C TYR A 189 4.01 22.62 -12.04
N VAL A 190 3.58 21.55 -11.36
CA VAL A 190 2.31 20.86 -11.63
C VAL A 190 1.12 21.79 -11.46
N GLU A 191 1.11 22.64 -10.43
CA GLU A 191 0.07 23.67 -10.23
C GLU A 191 0.02 24.64 -11.43
N SER A 192 1.17 25.05 -11.95
CA SER A 192 1.24 25.97 -13.10
C SER A 192 0.71 25.38 -14.40
N THR A 193 0.71 24.05 -14.55
CA THR A 193 0.14 23.38 -15.73
C THR A 193 -1.39 23.34 -15.73
N GLY A 194 -2.03 23.50 -14.56
CA GLY A 194 -3.48 23.37 -14.40
C GLY A 194 -4.03 21.97 -14.62
N LEU A 195 -3.17 20.95 -14.69
CA LEU A 195 -3.59 19.56 -14.92
C LEU A 195 -4.27 18.93 -13.71
N VAL A 196 -3.93 19.36 -12.51
CA VAL A 196 -4.47 18.89 -11.23
C VAL A 196 -4.92 20.10 -10.42
N GLU A 197 -6.07 19.99 -9.79
CA GLU A 197 -6.57 21.05 -8.91
C GLU A 197 -5.65 21.24 -7.70
N ARG A 198 -5.42 22.49 -7.31
CA ARG A 198 -4.54 22.85 -6.18
C ARG A 198 -4.91 22.09 -4.89
N GLN A 199 -6.20 21.87 -4.65
CA GLN A 199 -6.71 21.19 -3.46
C GLN A 199 -6.37 19.71 -3.43
N GLN A 200 -6.09 19.12 -4.58
CA GLN A 200 -5.70 17.71 -4.73
C GLN A 200 -4.19 17.50 -4.64
N LEU A 201 -3.40 18.60 -4.57
CA LEU A 201 -1.94 18.53 -4.49
C LEU A 201 -1.45 18.59 -3.04
N SER A 202 -0.53 17.70 -2.72
CA SER A 202 0.20 17.73 -1.46
C SER A 202 1.68 17.41 -1.68
N LEU A 203 2.53 17.82 -0.75
CA LEU A 203 3.97 17.56 -0.82
C LEU A 203 4.54 17.10 0.51
N VAL A 204 5.58 16.25 0.45
CA VAL A 204 6.33 15.81 1.62
C VAL A 204 7.82 15.70 1.29
N GLY A 205 8.67 16.23 2.16
CA GLY A 205 10.11 15.98 2.13
C GLY A 205 10.48 14.95 3.19
N HIS A 206 11.17 13.90 2.81
CA HIS A 206 11.54 12.80 3.72
C HIS A 206 13.04 12.77 4.04
N ALA A 207 13.83 13.66 3.48
CA ALA A 207 15.30 13.58 3.59
C ALA A 207 15.81 12.15 3.24
N ASP A 208 16.72 11.62 4.03
CA ASP A 208 17.32 10.27 3.92
C ASP A 208 16.67 9.22 4.84
N THR A 209 15.52 9.56 5.46
CA THR A 209 14.87 8.70 6.48
C THR A 209 14.15 7.47 5.94
N ARG A 210 13.90 7.43 4.64
CA ARG A 210 13.18 6.32 3.96
C ARG A 210 13.99 5.78 2.78
N PRO A 211 15.14 5.15 3.01
CA PRO A 211 15.93 4.57 1.94
C PRO A 211 15.20 3.37 1.31
N VAL A 212 15.26 3.25 0.00
CA VAL A 212 14.82 2.05 -0.75
C VAL A 212 15.98 1.06 -0.94
N ASP A 213 17.21 1.54 -0.82
CA ASP A 213 18.42 0.74 -0.90
C ASP A 213 19.37 1.17 0.23
N THR A 214 19.75 0.22 1.08
CA THR A 214 20.62 0.47 2.25
C THR A 214 22.09 0.15 1.98
N ALA A 215 22.43 -0.29 0.76
CA ALA A 215 23.82 -0.55 0.40
C ALA A 215 24.62 0.77 0.33
N ASN A 216 25.89 0.71 0.70
CA ASN A 216 26.78 1.88 0.60
C ASN A 216 27.48 1.89 -0.77
N THR A 217 26.69 2.03 -1.82
CA THR A 217 27.15 2.09 -3.22
C THR A 217 26.56 3.32 -3.91
N GLU A 218 27.23 3.81 -4.96
CA GLU A 218 26.71 4.94 -5.74
C GLU A 218 25.34 4.63 -6.36
N THR A 219 25.12 3.39 -6.78
CA THR A 219 23.82 2.93 -7.29
C THR A 219 22.73 3.03 -6.23
N ALA A 220 23.03 2.66 -4.97
CA ALA A 220 22.08 2.79 -3.86
C ALA A 220 21.77 4.26 -3.55
N HIS A 221 22.79 5.12 -3.58
CA HIS A 221 22.61 6.55 -3.42
C HIS A 221 21.73 7.13 -4.53
N ASP A 222 21.93 6.72 -5.79
CA ASP A 222 21.08 7.14 -6.91
C ASP A 222 19.63 6.67 -6.76
N ASN A 223 19.41 5.44 -6.29
CA ASN A 223 18.06 4.91 -6.04
C ASN A 223 17.36 5.67 -4.90
N ASN A 224 18.10 6.12 -3.90
CA ASN A 224 17.58 6.88 -2.78
C ASN A 224 17.28 8.34 -3.14
N ARG A 225 18.06 8.95 -4.03
CA ARG A 225 17.80 10.30 -4.59
C ARG A 225 16.66 10.24 -5.59
N ARG A 226 15.42 10.32 -5.14
CA ARG A 226 14.24 10.13 -5.97
C ARG A 226 13.10 11.09 -5.63
N ILE A 227 12.20 11.23 -6.59
CA ILE A 227 10.88 11.85 -6.44
C ILE A 227 9.83 10.77 -6.66
N GLU A 228 8.81 10.75 -5.82
CA GLU A 228 7.69 9.84 -5.91
C GLU A 228 6.39 10.64 -6.13
N PHE A 229 5.63 10.22 -7.13
CA PHE A 229 4.27 10.69 -7.39
C PHE A 229 3.34 9.61 -6.87
N ILE A 230 2.56 9.92 -5.84
CA ILE A 230 1.76 8.95 -5.10
C ILE A 230 0.29 9.30 -5.22
N VAL A 231 -0.49 8.31 -5.62
CA VAL A 231 -1.95 8.35 -5.61
C VAL A 231 -2.44 7.27 -4.66
N GLU A 232 -3.24 7.65 -3.65
CA GLU A 232 -3.91 6.70 -2.76
C GLU A 232 -5.20 6.25 -3.42
N LEU A 233 -5.35 4.91 -3.61
CA LEU A 233 -6.40 4.27 -4.40
C LEU A 233 -7.60 3.85 -3.55
#